data_fee9c5a74a11d6dafc47e7587eea19d3
#
_entry.id   fee9c5a74a11d6dafc47e7587eea19d3
#
_cell.length_a   1.000
_cell.length_b   1.000
_cell.length_c   1.000
_cell.angle_alpha   90.00
_cell.angle_beta   90.00
_cell.angle_gamma   90.00
#
_symmetry.space_group_name_H-M   'P 1'
#
loop_
_entity.id
_entity.type
_entity.pdbx_description
1 polymer ?
#
loop_
_entity_poly.entity_id
_entity_poly.type
_entity_poly.pdbx_seq_one_letter_code
_entity_poly.pdbx_strand_id
1 'polypeptide(L)'
;MELHYDITKQDFIDFNLNYYNNNAIVQRSIRTMRIATAAIVILGGSALMYWLHTLTPVSIAVYVALAAVCFWGTPRYMRHKMIKNIEKILRNAKNKQLCGPKTLTLRESEFELSGENEDTVYPYSAVQRTATDDKHYYIFVDEFSAVIVPFSAFENDAQKQEFYNKITANIADEALKC
;
A
#
# COMPACT_ATOMS: atom_id res chain seq x y z
N MET A 1 -13.50 22.85 7.46
CA MET A 1 -12.36 22.94 6.52
C MET A 1 -12.72 22.13 5.31
N GLU A 2 -12.53 22.65 4.12
CA GLU A 2 -12.86 21.99 2.87
C GLU A 2 -11.63 21.99 1.95
N LEU A 3 -11.36 20.84 1.34
CA LEU A 3 -10.22 20.62 0.43
C LEU A 3 -10.73 20.04 -0.87
N HIS A 4 -10.38 20.66 -1.98
CA HIS A 4 -10.67 20.19 -3.33
C HIS A 4 -9.38 19.69 -3.98
N TYR A 5 -9.37 18.47 -4.46
CA TYR A 5 -8.19 17.87 -5.09
C TYR A 5 -8.58 16.77 -6.09
N ASP A 6 -7.64 16.38 -6.89
CA ASP A 6 -7.80 15.29 -7.84
C ASP A 6 -6.90 14.10 -7.44
N ILE A 7 -7.50 12.91 -7.34
CA ILE A 7 -6.76 11.67 -7.12
C ILE A 7 -6.35 11.09 -8.46
N THR A 8 -5.06 11.08 -8.70
CA THR A 8 -4.48 10.50 -9.89
C THR A 8 -4.30 8.99 -9.76
N LYS A 9 -4.08 8.30 -10.87
CA LYS A 9 -3.68 6.88 -10.86
C LYS A 9 -2.38 6.66 -10.08
N GLN A 10 -1.48 7.63 -10.12
CA GLN A 10 -0.21 7.54 -9.43
C GLN A 10 -0.39 7.62 -7.90
N ASP A 11 -1.26 8.49 -7.41
CA ASP A 11 -1.56 8.60 -5.97
C ASP A 11 -2.14 7.29 -5.42
N PHE A 12 -3.01 6.63 -6.20
CA PHE A 12 -3.54 5.33 -5.82
C PHE A 12 -2.49 4.21 -5.84
N ILE A 13 -1.55 4.25 -6.79
CA ILE A 13 -0.39 3.34 -6.83
C ILE A 13 0.52 3.61 -5.63
N ASP A 14 0.83 4.86 -5.33
CA ASP A 14 1.71 5.26 -4.23
C ASP A 14 1.11 4.84 -2.87
N PHE A 15 -0.20 5.01 -2.68
CA PHE A 15 -0.92 4.46 -1.51
C PHE A 15 -0.72 2.96 -1.34
N ASN A 16 -0.96 2.18 -2.40
CA ASN A 16 -0.82 0.74 -2.35
C ASN A 16 0.64 0.30 -2.14
N LEU A 17 1.61 1.06 -2.68
CA LEU A 17 3.04 0.83 -2.45
C LEU A 17 3.43 1.16 -1.00
N ASN A 18 2.90 2.24 -0.44
CA ASN A 18 3.10 2.58 0.97
C ASN A 18 2.56 1.46 1.86
N TYR A 19 1.34 1.00 1.61
CA TYR A 19 0.74 -0.14 2.32
C TYR A 19 1.60 -1.41 2.18
N TYR A 20 2.02 -1.76 0.96
CA TYR A 20 2.88 -2.90 0.69
C TYR A 20 4.20 -2.85 1.46
N ASN A 21 4.83 -1.68 1.54
CA ASN A 21 6.13 -1.51 2.18
C ASN A 21 6.03 -1.50 3.71
N ASN A 22 4.94 -0.96 4.27
CA ASN A 22 4.80 -0.70 5.70
C ASN A 22 3.94 -1.73 6.45
N ASN A 23 3.19 -2.58 5.74
CA ASN A 23 2.38 -3.61 6.39
C ASN A 23 3.24 -4.81 6.79
N ALA A 24 3.30 -5.08 8.11
CA ALA A 24 4.14 -6.15 8.67
C ALA A 24 3.74 -7.55 8.16
N ILE A 25 2.44 -7.81 7.94
CA ILE A 25 1.93 -9.09 7.44
C ILE A 25 2.41 -9.32 6.01
N VAL A 26 2.30 -8.29 5.17
CA VAL A 26 2.77 -8.31 3.78
C VAL A 26 4.28 -8.56 3.73
N GLN A 27 5.06 -7.84 4.53
CA GLN A 27 6.51 -7.99 4.59
C GLN A 27 6.94 -9.36 5.11
N ARG A 28 6.21 -9.91 6.08
CA ARG A 28 6.44 -11.29 6.57
C ARG A 28 6.15 -12.31 5.47
N SER A 29 5.05 -12.16 4.74
CA SER A 29 4.69 -13.05 3.63
C SER A 29 5.76 -13.03 2.53
N ILE A 30 6.25 -11.84 2.15
CA ILE A 30 7.32 -11.67 1.16
C ILE A 30 8.61 -12.37 1.62
N ARG A 31 8.98 -12.19 2.90
CA ARG A 31 10.16 -12.85 3.48
C ARG A 31 10.04 -14.36 3.42
N THR A 32 8.90 -14.91 3.83
CA THR A 32 8.64 -16.35 3.78
C THR A 32 8.71 -16.85 2.34
N MET A 33 8.11 -16.16 1.39
CA MET A 33 8.12 -16.53 -0.02
C MET A 33 9.54 -16.50 -0.60
N ARG A 34 10.37 -15.53 -0.25
CA ARG A 34 11.79 -15.46 -0.66
C ARG A 34 12.56 -16.68 -0.19
N ILE A 35 12.42 -17.04 1.09
CA ILE A 35 13.09 -18.20 1.70
C ILE A 35 12.58 -19.49 1.05
N ALA A 36 11.27 -19.65 0.91
CA ALA A 36 10.68 -20.83 0.30
C ALA A 36 11.15 -21.03 -1.16
N THR A 37 11.15 -19.97 -1.96
CA THR A 37 11.62 -20.02 -3.34
C THR A 37 13.09 -20.42 -3.43
N ALA A 38 13.96 -19.85 -2.60
CA ALA A 38 15.38 -20.21 -2.55
C ALA A 38 15.58 -21.67 -2.11
N ALA A 39 14.85 -22.12 -1.09
CA ALA A 39 14.89 -23.50 -0.62
C ALA A 39 14.44 -24.50 -1.71
N ILE A 40 13.35 -24.19 -2.42
CA ILE A 40 12.88 -25.04 -3.53
C ILE A 40 13.93 -25.15 -4.64
N VAL A 41 14.59 -24.06 -4.99
CA VAL A 41 15.63 -24.06 -6.03
C VAL A 41 16.83 -24.91 -5.60
N ILE A 42 17.32 -24.74 -4.37
CA ILE A 42 18.48 -25.50 -3.87
C ILE A 42 18.14 -26.96 -3.68
N LEU A 43 17.09 -27.27 -2.92
CA LEU A 43 16.74 -28.64 -2.57
C LEU A 43 16.22 -29.42 -3.78
N GLY A 44 15.31 -28.81 -4.55
CA GLY A 44 14.75 -29.44 -5.75
C GLY A 44 15.81 -29.66 -6.83
N GLY A 45 16.66 -28.66 -7.07
CA GLY A 45 17.77 -28.78 -8.02
C GLY A 45 18.79 -29.83 -7.60
N SER A 46 19.17 -29.85 -6.32
CA SER A 46 20.13 -30.85 -5.80
C SER A 46 19.53 -32.29 -5.83
N ALA A 47 18.26 -32.43 -5.48
CA ALA A 47 17.57 -33.73 -5.54
C ALA A 47 17.49 -34.26 -6.99
N LEU A 48 17.18 -33.40 -7.95
CA LEU A 48 17.16 -33.76 -9.37
C LEU A 48 18.53 -34.22 -9.86
N MET A 49 19.62 -33.52 -9.52
CA MET A 49 20.96 -33.87 -9.90
C MET A 49 21.44 -35.17 -9.23
N TYR A 50 21.02 -35.38 -7.98
CA TYR A 50 21.27 -36.66 -7.28
C TYR A 50 20.59 -37.82 -8.01
N TRP A 51 19.32 -37.66 -8.36
CA TRP A 51 18.57 -38.68 -9.10
C TRP A 51 19.16 -39.02 -10.47
N LEU A 52 19.70 -37.99 -11.17
CA LEU A 52 20.39 -38.17 -12.45
C LEU A 52 21.86 -38.65 -12.33
N HIS A 53 22.34 -38.90 -11.12
CA HIS A 53 23.72 -39.26 -10.83
C HIS A 53 24.78 -38.28 -11.33
N THR A 54 24.40 -36.98 -11.45
CA THR A 54 25.24 -35.89 -11.94
C THR A 54 25.55 -34.86 -10.87
N LEU A 55 25.32 -35.19 -9.59
CA LEU A 55 25.59 -34.28 -8.48
C LEU A 55 27.09 -34.01 -8.34
N THR A 56 27.50 -32.77 -8.58
CA THR A 56 28.89 -32.32 -8.44
C THR A 56 28.93 -31.05 -7.61
N PRO A 57 30.08 -30.69 -7.02
CA PRO A 57 30.20 -29.39 -6.32
C PRO A 57 29.87 -28.19 -7.21
N VAL A 58 30.15 -28.27 -8.50
CA VAL A 58 29.84 -27.22 -9.48
C VAL A 58 28.33 -27.09 -9.68
N SER A 59 27.59 -28.21 -9.78
CA SER A 59 26.13 -28.14 -9.92
C SER A 59 25.45 -27.53 -8.67
N ILE A 60 25.96 -27.82 -7.49
CA ILE A 60 25.47 -27.21 -6.24
C ILE A 60 25.74 -25.71 -6.25
N ALA A 61 26.94 -25.27 -6.63
CA ALA A 61 27.27 -23.83 -6.71
C ALA A 61 26.34 -23.09 -7.68
N VAL A 62 25.99 -23.70 -8.81
CA VAL A 62 25.04 -23.12 -9.77
C VAL A 62 23.65 -22.94 -9.14
N TYR A 63 23.12 -23.94 -8.42
CA TYR A 63 21.82 -23.79 -7.76
C TYR A 63 21.83 -22.77 -6.63
N VAL A 64 22.92 -22.66 -5.89
CA VAL A 64 23.10 -21.59 -4.89
C VAL A 64 23.07 -20.21 -5.54
N ALA A 65 23.78 -20.04 -6.67
CA ALA A 65 23.74 -18.79 -7.42
C ALA A 65 22.35 -18.47 -7.97
N LEU A 66 21.63 -19.44 -8.52
CA LEU A 66 20.23 -19.29 -8.97
C LEU A 66 19.30 -18.95 -7.82
N ALA A 67 19.47 -19.60 -6.68
CA ALA A 67 18.68 -19.28 -5.48
C ALA A 67 18.91 -17.86 -5.00
N ALA A 68 20.16 -17.36 -5.05
CA ALA A 68 20.49 -15.98 -4.74
C ALA A 68 19.78 -15.02 -5.71
N VAL A 69 19.82 -15.27 -7.00
CA VAL A 69 19.08 -14.47 -7.99
C VAL A 69 17.60 -14.45 -7.73
N CYS A 70 16.98 -15.58 -7.45
CA CYS A 70 15.56 -15.69 -7.08
C CYS A 70 15.26 -14.93 -5.80
N PHE A 71 16.09 -15.05 -4.77
CA PHE A 71 15.93 -14.39 -3.49
C PHE A 71 15.93 -12.85 -3.62
N TRP A 72 16.83 -12.29 -4.42
CA TRP A 72 16.92 -10.84 -4.69
C TRP A 72 15.89 -10.37 -5.71
N GLY A 73 15.49 -11.22 -6.64
CA GLY A 73 14.52 -10.90 -7.70
C GLY A 73 13.07 -10.93 -7.23
N THR A 74 12.72 -11.81 -6.27
CA THR A 74 11.34 -12.00 -5.80
C THR A 74 10.64 -10.70 -5.38
N PRO A 75 11.19 -9.82 -4.52
CA PRO A 75 10.48 -8.61 -4.11
C PRO A 75 10.27 -7.62 -5.27
N ARG A 76 11.23 -7.53 -6.20
CA ARG A 76 11.10 -6.69 -7.41
C ARG A 76 9.99 -7.19 -8.30
N TYR A 77 9.94 -8.50 -8.53
CA TYR A 77 8.89 -9.15 -9.32
C TYR A 77 7.50 -8.95 -8.69
N MET A 78 7.38 -9.14 -7.36
CA MET A 78 6.11 -8.97 -6.65
C MET A 78 5.62 -7.54 -6.70
N ARG A 79 6.51 -6.56 -6.48
CA ARG A 79 6.19 -5.14 -6.62
C ARG A 79 5.69 -4.80 -8.03
N HIS A 80 6.39 -5.27 -9.06
CA HIS A 80 6.00 -5.04 -10.45
C HIS A 80 4.64 -5.68 -10.79
N LYS A 81 4.42 -6.91 -10.32
CA LYS A 81 3.14 -7.60 -10.49
C LYS A 81 2.00 -6.87 -9.78
N MET A 82 2.26 -6.34 -8.58
CA MET A 82 1.27 -5.56 -7.82
C MET A 82 0.89 -4.30 -8.59
N ILE A 83 1.85 -3.51 -9.07
CA ILE A 83 1.58 -2.30 -9.86
C ILE A 83 0.74 -2.63 -11.09
N LYS A 84 1.10 -3.66 -11.85
CA LYS A 84 0.30 -4.10 -13.02
C LYS A 84 -1.13 -4.52 -12.65
N ASN A 85 -1.32 -5.17 -11.50
CA ASN A 85 -2.65 -5.54 -11.04
C ASN A 85 -3.48 -4.30 -10.67
N ILE A 86 -2.87 -3.32 -9.99
CA ILE A 86 -3.53 -2.04 -9.67
C ILE A 86 -3.93 -1.31 -10.94
N GLU A 87 -3.02 -1.19 -11.92
CA GLU A 87 -3.36 -0.58 -13.21
C GLU A 87 -4.51 -1.30 -13.91
N LYS A 88 -4.57 -2.63 -13.84
CA LYS A 88 -5.67 -3.42 -14.39
C LYS A 88 -6.99 -3.14 -13.66
N ILE A 89 -6.96 -3.00 -12.33
CA ILE A 89 -8.13 -2.64 -11.52
C ILE A 89 -8.63 -1.25 -11.93
N LEU A 90 -7.74 -0.27 -12.03
CA LEU A 90 -8.08 1.10 -12.41
C LEU A 90 -8.59 1.26 -13.86
N ARG A 91 -8.25 0.32 -14.76
CA ARG A 91 -8.80 0.31 -16.12
C ARG A 91 -10.25 -0.16 -16.17
N ASN A 92 -10.74 -0.85 -15.14
CA ASN A 92 -12.12 -1.31 -15.11
C ASN A 92 -13.07 -0.12 -14.89
N ALA A 93 -14.10 -0.02 -15.74
CA ALA A 93 -15.06 1.08 -15.68
C ALA A 93 -15.75 1.23 -14.32
N LYS A 94 -15.94 0.13 -13.59
CA LYS A 94 -16.52 0.13 -12.23
C LYS A 94 -15.64 0.83 -11.18
N ASN A 95 -14.34 0.92 -11.43
CA ASN A 95 -13.37 1.48 -10.48
C ASN A 95 -12.88 2.88 -10.88
N LYS A 96 -13.49 3.50 -11.89
CA LYS A 96 -13.12 4.87 -12.31
C LYS A 96 -13.29 5.89 -11.20
N GLN A 97 -14.24 5.67 -10.30
CA GLN A 97 -14.51 6.52 -9.14
C GLN A 97 -13.39 6.52 -8.08
N LEU A 98 -12.44 5.57 -8.13
CA LEU A 98 -11.29 5.57 -7.23
C LEU A 98 -10.31 6.71 -7.51
N CYS A 99 -10.31 7.23 -8.75
CA CYS A 99 -9.54 8.37 -9.20
C CYS A 99 -10.50 9.48 -9.62
N GLY A 100 -9.98 10.72 -9.76
CA GLY A 100 -10.75 11.87 -10.18
C GLY A 100 -10.95 12.89 -9.07
N PRO A 101 -11.78 13.93 -9.33
CA PRO A 101 -11.99 15.01 -8.40
C PRO A 101 -12.65 14.54 -7.12
N LYS A 102 -12.12 15.00 -5.99
CA LYS A 102 -12.62 14.73 -4.64
C LYS A 102 -12.71 16.02 -3.86
N THR A 103 -13.72 16.07 -3.00
CA THR A 103 -13.87 17.13 -2.00
C THR A 103 -13.89 16.48 -0.62
N LEU A 104 -12.97 16.89 0.24
CA LEU A 104 -12.91 16.43 1.62
C LEU A 104 -13.34 17.57 2.53
N THR A 105 -14.45 17.38 3.24
CA THR A 105 -15.00 18.34 4.18
C THR A 105 -14.84 17.85 5.60
N LEU A 106 -14.07 18.55 6.44
CA LEU A 106 -13.92 18.27 7.85
C LEU A 106 -14.99 19.05 8.65
N ARG A 107 -15.87 18.34 9.33
CA ARG A 107 -16.87 18.84 10.30
C ARG A 107 -16.37 18.63 11.73
N GLU A 108 -17.19 18.89 12.73
CA GLU A 108 -16.81 18.76 14.15
C GLU A 108 -16.72 17.29 14.59
N SER A 109 -17.66 16.43 14.17
CA SER A 109 -17.77 15.03 14.61
C SER A 109 -17.46 14.01 13.52
N GLU A 110 -17.35 14.45 12.27
CA GLU A 110 -17.24 13.59 11.10
C GLU A 110 -16.48 14.29 9.97
N PHE A 111 -16.05 13.53 8.99
CA PHE A 111 -15.56 14.06 7.74
C PHE A 111 -16.29 13.40 6.56
N GLU A 112 -16.51 14.19 5.54
CA GLU A 112 -17.24 13.79 4.34
C GLU A 112 -16.29 13.79 3.15
N LEU A 113 -16.26 12.70 2.42
CA LEU A 113 -15.55 12.57 1.16
C LEU A 113 -16.56 12.50 0.03
N SER A 114 -16.63 13.57 -0.77
CA SER A 114 -17.48 13.66 -1.94
C SER A 114 -16.68 13.42 -3.21
N GLY A 115 -17.25 12.67 -4.14
CA GLY A 115 -16.70 12.37 -5.46
C GLY A 115 -17.75 12.50 -6.55
N GLU A 116 -17.37 12.16 -7.78
CA GLU A 116 -18.24 12.33 -8.96
C GLU A 116 -19.58 11.58 -8.85
N ASN A 117 -19.64 10.44 -8.12
CA ASN A 117 -20.84 9.60 -8.01
C ASN A 117 -21.05 9.02 -6.61
N GLU A 118 -20.31 9.46 -5.62
CA GLU A 118 -20.34 8.84 -4.30
C GLU A 118 -19.96 9.87 -3.23
N ASP A 119 -20.86 10.05 -2.27
CA ASP A 119 -20.62 10.82 -1.07
C ASP A 119 -20.58 9.86 0.11
N THR A 120 -19.48 9.87 0.85
CA THR A 120 -19.30 8.99 1.99
C THR A 120 -18.95 9.82 3.22
N VAL A 121 -19.72 9.62 4.29
CA VAL A 121 -19.47 10.28 5.58
C VAL A 121 -18.84 9.27 6.53
N TYR A 122 -17.76 9.70 7.16
CA TYR A 122 -17.02 8.91 8.13
C TYR A 122 -16.99 9.64 9.48
N PRO A 123 -17.51 9.04 10.57
CA PRO A 123 -17.25 9.57 11.89
C PRO A 123 -15.77 9.41 12.25
N TYR A 124 -15.20 10.33 13.04
CA TYR A 124 -13.80 10.21 13.45
C TYR A 124 -13.50 8.95 14.25
N SER A 125 -14.51 8.37 14.93
CA SER A 125 -14.41 7.06 15.60
C SER A 125 -14.14 5.89 14.65
N ALA A 126 -14.44 6.01 13.35
CA ALA A 126 -14.12 4.99 12.36
C ALA A 126 -12.64 5.02 11.92
N VAL A 127 -11.90 6.07 12.28
CA VAL A 127 -10.48 6.19 11.91
C VAL A 127 -9.65 5.27 12.78
N GLN A 128 -9.08 4.24 12.15
CA GLN A 128 -8.22 3.28 12.86
C GLN A 128 -6.79 3.79 13.05
N ARG A 129 -6.27 4.51 12.07
CA ARG A 129 -4.93 5.09 12.09
C ARG A 129 -4.75 6.12 10.99
N THR A 130 -3.74 6.94 11.14
CA THR A 130 -3.26 7.83 10.08
C THR A 130 -1.83 7.46 9.69
N ALA A 131 -1.43 7.78 8.47
CA ALA A 131 -0.07 7.65 8.00
C ALA A 131 0.25 8.75 6.99
N THR A 132 1.54 9.00 6.79
CA THR A 132 2.03 9.95 5.79
C THR A 132 3.15 9.32 4.99
N ASP A 133 3.31 9.77 3.75
CA ASP A 133 4.54 9.61 2.98
C ASP A 133 5.05 10.97 2.51
N ASP A 134 5.96 11.00 1.54
CA ASP A 134 6.56 12.24 1.04
C ASP A 134 5.57 13.16 0.29
N LYS A 135 4.38 12.63 -0.10
CA LYS A 135 3.43 13.32 -0.98
C LYS A 135 2.00 13.31 -0.48
N HIS A 136 1.65 12.42 0.44
CA HIS A 136 0.28 12.14 0.82
C HIS A 136 0.10 12.03 2.32
N TYR A 137 -1.12 12.37 2.75
CA TYR A 137 -1.67 12.00 4.04
C TYR A 137 -2.74 10.93 3.83
N TYR A 138 -2.72 9.89 4.66
CA TYR A 138 -3.64 8.76 4.60
C TYR A 138 -4.45 8.67 5.89
N ILE A 139 -5.78 8.65 5.77
CA ILE A 139 -6.72 8.44 6.88
C ILE A 139 -7.32 7.05 6.70
N PHE A 140 -6.86 6.08 7.47
CA PHE A 140 -7.36 4.71 7.38
C PHE A 140 -8.66 4.56 8.14
N VAL A 141 -9.72 4.23 7.42
CA VAL A 141 -11.07 3.95 7.95
C VAL A 141 -11.33 2.45 8.06
N ASP A 142 -10.46 1.64 7.49
CA ASP A 142 -10.45 0.18 7.54
C ASP A 142 -9.00 -0.31 7.42
N GLU A 143 -8.76 -1.61 7.65
CA GLU A 143 -7.43 -2.23 7.50
C GLU A 143 -6.83 -1.98 6.12
N PHE A 144 -7.67 -2.00 5.07
CA PHE A 144 -7.26 -1.94 3.66
C PHE A 144 -7.71 -0.67 2.94
N SER A 145 -8.54 0.17 3.57
CA SER A 145 -9.14 1.35 2.96
C SER A 145 -8.69 2.62 3.65
N ALA A 146 -8.27 3.60 2.87
CA ALA A 146 -7.92 4.93 3.39
C ALA A 146 -8.42 6.03 2.47
N VAL A 147 -8.75 7.17 3.05
CA VAL A 147 -8.89 8.43 2.34
C VAL A 147 -7.49 8.96 2.05
N ILE A 148 -7.19 9.18 0.78
CA ILE A 148 -5.91 9.67 0.30
C ILE A 148 -6.03 11.19 0.12
N VAL A 149 -5.17 11.94 0.77
CA VAL A 149 -5.11 13.40 0.64
C VAL A 149 -3.71 13.78 0.13
N PRO A 150 -3.56 14.12 -1.15
CA PRO A 150 -2.27 14.53 -1.68
C PRO A 150 -1.86 15.88 -1.11
N PHE A 151 -0.56 16.10 -0.88
CA PHE A 151 -0.07 17.37 -0.35
C PHE A 151 -0.31 18.55 -1.30
N SER A 152 -0.53 18.27 -2.58
CA SER A 152 -0.96 19.27 -3.56
C SER A 152 -2.38 19.80 -3.34
N ALA A 153 -3.18 19.17 -2.47
CA ALA A 153 -4.49 19.67 -2.06
C ALA A 153 -4.42 20.91 -1.17
N PHE A 154 -3.25 21.18 -0.58
CA PHE A 154 -3.04 22.28 0.34
C PHE A 154 -2.40 23.48 -0.39
N GLU A 155 -2.92 24.67 -0.11
CA GLU A 155 -2.37 25.91 -0.67
C GLU A 155 -1.00 26.28 -0.09
N ASN A 156 -0.77 25.89 1.18
CA ASN A 156 0.46 26.17 1.92
C ASN A 156 0.67 25.22 3.09
N ASP A 157 1.87 25.26 3.69
CA ASP A 157 2.22 24.40 4.83
C ASP A 157 1.39 24.71 6.09
N ALA A 158 0.90 25.93 6.26
CA ALA A 158 0.06 26.29 7.41
C ALA A 158 -1.30 25.58 7.33
N GLN A 159 -1.93 25.55 6.15
CA GLN A 159 -3.18 24.82 5.91
C GLN A 159 -2.99 23.30 6.10
N LYS A 160 -1.86 22.77 5.64
CA LYS A 160 -1.49 21.36 5.86
C LYS A 160 -1.35 21.04 7.35
N GLN A 161 -0.72 21.92 8.13
CA GLN A 161 -0.54 21.72 9.57
C GLN A 161 -1.87 21.85 10.31
N GLU A 162 -2.72 22.81 9.92
CA GLU A 162 -4.07 22.96 10.48
C GLU A 162 -4.91 21.70 10.25
N PHE A 163 -4.88 21.16 9.02
CA PHE A 163 -5.55 19.91 8.67
C PHE A 163 -5.08 18.76 9.58
N TYR A 164 -3.75 18.58 9.69
CA TYR A 164 -3.16 17.54 10.51
C TYR A 164 -3.60 17.65 11.99
N ASN A 165 -3.53 18.86 12.55
CA ASN A 165 -3.92 19.12 13.93
C ASN A 165 -5.42 18.84 14.15
N LYS A 166 -6.26 19.23 13.20
CA LYS A 166 -7.71 19.04 13.29
C LYS A 166 -8.10 17.57 13.24
N ILE A 167 -7.52 16.79 12.31
CA ILE A 167 -7.74 15.34 12.23
C ILE A 167 -7.26 14.65 13.52
N THR A 168 -6.07 14.97 14.01
CA THR A 168 -5.50 14.34 15.19
C THR A 168 -6.28 14.67 16.46
N ALA A 169 -6.72 15.93 16.63
CA ALA A 169 -7.53 16.35 17.77
C ALA A 169 -8.88 15.64 17.80
N ASN A 170 -9.58 15.59 16.66
CA ASN A 170 -10.89 14.96 16.58
C ASN A 170 -10.84 13.44 16.81
N ILE A 171 -9.78 12.75 16.35
CA ILE A 171 -9.58 11.32 16.65
C ILE A 171 -9.30 11.11 18.15
N ALA A 172 -8.51 11.99 18.77
CA ALA A 172 -8.22 11.88 20.20
C ALA A 172 -9.47 12.16 21.07
N ASP A 173 -10.29 13.13 20.70
CA ASP A 173 -11.54 13.46 21.38
C ASP A 173 -12.55 12.30 21.34
N GLU A 174 -12.67 11.61 20.21
CA GLU A 174 -13.54 10.44 20.09
C GLU A 174 -13.02 9.24 20.89
N ALA A 175 -11.70 9.03 20.95
CA ALA A 175 -11.10 7.98 21.75
C ALA A 175 -11.29 8.17 23.27
N LEU A 176 -11.51 9.41 23.73
CA LEU A 176 -11.80 9.74 25.14
C LEU A 176 -13.29 9.56 25.51
N LYS A 177 -14.19 9.44 24.54
CA LYS A 177 -15.64 9.25 24.77
C LYS A 177 -16.06 7.77 24.85
N CYS A 178 -15.15 6.83 24.50
CA CYS A 178 -15.34 5.39 24.60
C CYS A 178 -14.71 4.84 25.89
#